data_a9ebb1c41b30489a8e85a0d7bff5b417
#
_entry.id   a9ebb1c41b30489a8e85a0d7bff5b417
#
_cell.length_a   1.000
_cell.length_b   1.000
_cell.length_c   1.000
_cell.angle_alpha   90.00
_cell.angle_beta   90.00
_cell.angle_gamma   90.00
#
_symmetry.space_group_name_H-M   'P 1'
#
loop_
_entity.id
_entity.type
_entity.pdbx_description
1 polymer ?
#
loop_
_entity_poly.entity_id
_entity_poly.type
_entity_poly.pdbx_seq_one_letter_code
_entity_poly.pdbx_strand_id
1 'polypeptide(L)'
;ITPPSEIMDYYTKEGDTKKIQKWLMDNIDKSDGVIVSIDQLLHGGLLASRESGTKQDESQILLNFMRDLKTKAKDKPIYAFNVLPRITPPPTLESDSKKMIKISRLIDEISIFENEDDIKLLADLKEDIKQEDLDIYLDLFRRNTALNKELINLAKEGIITKLVIGQDDGEDFGIPNMEKKSLINYVHSLGISNDVVMITKGADEVALSLLANFVQTKENYQPKVYVEYNDEKAMRTVMPFMAGSVGSTVEEKLVMANAKKVNSPQEAGLILYVFIGNDENMSTQRQSALKIKKYLEQGKKVALVDLSKHFSANEVLFPTLLKEDVPINELTSYAGWNTASNSIGTALANAVIYKAIRPTFNTTNDMLTVEYNRLNINYERFLEDYYYLKEVIDVMNITLKNHGYENVNDLDM
;
A
#
# COMPACT_ATOMS: atom_id res chain seq x y z
N ILE A 1 -2.04 -5.62 19.50
CA ILE A 1 -3.23 -4.91 20.00
C ILE A 1 -3.53 -3.71 19.13
N THR A 2 -4.81 -3.45 18.83
CA THR A 2 -5.28 -2.36 17.99
C THR A 2 -6.23 -1.45 18.80
N PRO A 3 -6.39 -0.18 18.41
CA PRO A 3 -7.39 0.69 19.03
C PRO A 3 -8.81 0.10 18.86
N PRO A 4 -9.74 0.38 19.79
CA PRO A 4 -11.14 -0.01 19.62
C PRO A 4 -11.77 0.72 18.42
N SER A 5 -12.67 0.03 17.70
CA SER A 5 -13.30 0.55 16.49
C SER A 5 -14.08 1.86 16.71
N GLU A 6 -14.60 2.06 17.90
CA GLU A 6 -15.42 3.24 18.26
C GLU A 6 -14.65 4.56 18.24
N ILE A 7 -13.32 4.51 18.28
CA ILE A 7 -12.47 5.71 18.20
C ILE A 7 -11.76 5.85 16.86
N MET A 8 -11.87 4.82 15.99
CA MET A 8 -11.28 4.82 14.65
C MET A 8 -12.19 5.54 13.66
N ASP A 9 -11.65 5.82 12.48
CA ASP A 9 -12.41 6.37 11.36
C ASP A 9 -13.41 5.37 10.78
N TYR A 10 -14.41 5.92 10.12
CA TYR A 10 -15.38 5.14 9.35
C TYR A 10 -15.76 5.91 8.08
N TYR A 11 -15.31 5.44 6.94
CA TYR A 11 -15.39 6.15 5.65
C TYR A 11 -14.84 7.59 5.75
N THR A 12 -15.67 8.59 5.44
CA THR A 12 -15.31 10.01 5.54
C THR A 12 -15.36 10.58 6.94
N LYS A 13 -15.97 9.84 7.91
CA LYS A 13 -16.01 10.27 9.29
C LYS A 13 -14.65 10.04 9.95
N GLU A 14 -14.02 11.11 10.37
CA GLU A 14 -12.72 11.08 11.07
C GLU A 14 -12.78 10.33 12.42
N GLY A 15 -11.72 9.63 12.76
CA GLY A 15 -11.50 9.05 14.08
C GLY A 15 -11.15 10.12 15.13
N ASP A 16 -11.28 9.76 16.39
CA ASP A 16 -10.94 10.65 17.52
C ASP A 16 -9.42 10.62 17.78
N THR A 17 -8.68 11.50 17.15
CA THR A 17 -7.21 11.56 17.23
C THR A 17 -6.70 11.63 18.67
N LYS A 18 -7.37 12.38 19.54
CA LYS A 18 -6.97 12.52 20.97
C LYS A 18 -7.16 11.22 21.72
N LYS A 19 -8.27 10.51 21.48
CA LYS A 19 -8.51 9.20 22.12
C LYS A 19 -7.56 8.15 21.57
N ILE A 20 -7.25 8.17 20.27
CA ILE A 20 -6.27 7.25 19.64
C ILE A 20 -4.88 7.48 20.23
N GLN A 21 -4.41 8.73 20.32
CA GLN A 21 -3.13 9.07 20.92
C GLN A 21 -3.07 8.65 22.40
N LYS A 22 -4.15 8.92 23.18
CA LYS A 22 -4.24 8.50 24.57
C LYS A 22 -4.19 6.97 24.69
N TRP A 23 -4.99 6.26 23.88
CA TRP A 23 -5.02 4.80 23.87
C TRP A 23 -3.63 4.22 23.59
N LEU A 24 -2.90 4.79 22.64
CA LEU A 24 -1.53 4.38 22.29
C LEU A 24 -0.60 4.54 23.49
N MET A 25 -0.65 5.69 24.15
CA MET A 25 0.13 5.93 25.37
C MET A 25 -0.20 4.94 26.49
N ASP A 26 -1.47 4.61 26.68
CA ASP A 26 -1.92 3.71 27.76
C ASP A 26 -1.56 2.24 27.50
N ASN A 27 -1.23 1.86 26.25
CA ASN A 27 -0.99 0.47 25.87
C ASN A 27 0.45 0.15 25.43
N ILE A 28 1.32 1.15 25.25
CA ILE A 28 2.70 0.95 24.79
C ILE A 28 3.48 -0.02 25.70
N ASP A 29 3.24 -0.03 26.99
CA ASP A 29 3.95 -0.90 27.93
C ASP A 29 3.63 -2.39 27.73
N LYS A 30 2.47 -2.70 27.12
CA LYS A 30 1.98 -4.06 26.85
C LYS A 30 2.43 -4.62 25.49
N SER A 31 3.23 -3.87 24.74
CA SER A 31 3.66 -4.21 23.39
C SER A 31 5.19 -4.31 23.29
N ASP A 32 5.68 -5.00 22.29
CA ASP A 32 7.12 -5.08 21.96
C ASP A 32 7.60 -3.89 21.11
N GLY A 33 6.67 -3.14 20.54
CA GLY A 33 6.92 -1.95 19.72
C GLY A 33 5.60 -1.38 19.19
N VAL A 34 5.71 -0.39 18.33
CA VAL A 34 4.58 0.37 17.80
C VAL A 34 4.66 0.49 16.29
N ILE A 35 3.53 0.32 15.62
CA ILE A 35 3.35 0.71 14.21
C ILE A 35 2.22 1.71 14.16
N VAL A 36 2.48 2.93 13.65
CA VAL A 36 1.51 4.02 13.62
C VAL A 36 1.31 4.58 12.22
N SER A 37 0.07 4.85 11.87
CA SER A 37 -0.30 5.72 10.75
C SER A 37 -0.26 7.17 11.22
N ILE A 38 0.51 7.99 10.54
CA ILE A 38 0.55 9.44 10.81
C ILE A 38 -0.77 10.09 10.43
N ASP A 39 -1.35 9.71 9.28
CA ASP A 39 -2.68 10.18 8.88
C ASP A 39 -3.75 9.88 9.95
N GLN A 40 -3.71 8.71 10.55
CA GLN A 40 -4.64 8.33 11.63
C GLN A 40 -4.43 9.15 12.91
N LEU A 41 -3.16 9.42 13.27
CA LEU A 41 -2.84 10.17 14.49
C LEU A 41 -3.11 11.67 14.36
N LEU A 42 -3.01 12.22 13.15
CA LEU A 42 -3.14 13.67 12.91
C LEU A 42 -4.53 14.05 12.40
N HIS A 43 -5.05 13.29 11.44
CA HIS A 43 -6.29 13.60 10.72
C HIS A 43 -7.46 12.69 11.12
N GLY A 44 -7.20 11.63 11.88
CA GLY A 44 -8.20 10.64 12.22
C GLY A 44 -8.48 9.61 11.10
N GLY A 45 -7.71 9.62 10.00
CA GLY A 45 -7.84 8.66 8.91
C GLY A 45 -7.27 9.16 7.59
N LEU A 46 -7.05 8.24 6.65
CA LEU A 46 -6.49 8.56 5.32
C LEU A 46 -7.44 9.44 4.48
N LEU A 47 -8.74 9.18 4.50
CA LEU A 47 -9.70 10.00 3.76
C LEU A 47 -9.81 11.41 4.35
N ALA A 48 -9.85 11.52 5.68
CA ALA A 48 -9.88 12.80 6.39
C ALA A 48 -8.62 13.64 6.09
N SER A 49 -7.46 13.02 5.92
CA SER A 49 -6.21 13.72 5.60
C SER A 49 -6.26 14.48 4.26
N ARG A 50 -7.14 14.07 3.36
CA ARG A 50 -7.31 14.70 2.03
C ARG A 50 -8.25 15.89 2.04
N GLU A 51 -9.15 15.96 3.03
CA GLU A 51 -10.20 16.99 3.09
C GLU A 51 -9.85 18.14 4.03
N SER A 52 -9.20 17.85 5.14
CA SER A 52 -8.97 18.86 6.17
C SER A 52 -7.73 19.70 5.90
N GLY A 53 -7.91 21.01 6.01
CA GLY A 53 -6.80 21.94 6.13
C GLY A 53 -6.07 21.76 7.44
N THR A 54 -5.04 20.91 7.51
CA THR A 54 -4.20 20.80 8.71
C THR A 54 -3.56 22.13 9.03
N LYS A 55 -3.79 22.65 10.21
CA LYS A 55 -3.11 23.86 10.68
C LYS A 55 -1.67 23.50 11.07
N GLN A 56 -0.77 24.43 10.88
CA GLN A 56 0.65 24.23 11.24
C GLN A 56 0.82 23.84 12.71
N ASP A 57 -0.03 24.36 13.59
CA ASP A 57 -0.03 24.03 15.03
C ASP A 57 -0.35 22.56 15.31
N GLU A 58 -1.23 21.93 14.52
CA GLU A 58 -1.61 20.52 14.68
C GLU A 58 -0.45 19.58 14.32
N SER A 59 0.30 19.91 13.25
CA SER A 59 1.52 19.16 12.90
C SER A 59 2.55 19.25 14.05
N GLN A 60 2.75 20.42 14.63
CA GLN A 60 3.68 20.57 15.76
C GLN A 60 3.23 19.79 17.00
N ILE A 61 1.93 19.74 17.27
CA ILE A 61 1.37 18.93 18.37
C ILE A 61 1.67 17.44 18.13
N LEU A 62 1.47 16.94 16.90
CA LEU A 62 1.81 15.56 16.55
C LEU A 62 3.31 15.27 16.73
N LEU A 63 4.19 16.15 16.27
CA LEU A 63 5.64 15.95 16.39
C LEU A 63 6.07 15.89 17.87
N ASN A 64 5.49 16.71 18.72
CA ASN A 64 5.71 16.67 20.18
C ASN A 64 5.17 15.35 20.76
N PHE A 65 3.96 14.93 20.36
CA PHE A 65 3.40 13.65 20.78
C PHE A 65 4.33 12.46 20.39
N MET A 66 4.93 12.46 19.20
CA MET A 66 5.87 11.41 18.80
C MET A 66 7.13 11.37 19.68
N ARG A 67 7.62 12.52 20.14
CA ARG A 67 8.73 12.60 21.11
C ARG A 67 8.34 12.07 22.49
N ASP A 68 7.14 12.40 22.96
CA ASP A 68 6.59 11.89 24.22
C ASP A 68 6.36 10.38 24.15
N LEU A 69 5.84 9.88 23.02
CA LEU A 69 5.68 8.46 22.75
C LEU A 69 7.04 7.73 22.81
N LYS A 70 8.08 8.30 22.19
CA LYS A 70 9.43 7.71 22.23
C LYS A 70 9.99 7.68 23.66
N THR A 71 9.77 8.74 24.41
CA THR A 71 10.18 8.81 25.83
C THR A 71 9.53 7.69 26.65
N LYS A 72 8.25 7.44 26.43
CA LYS A 72 7.50 6.37 27.12
C LYS A 72 7.85 4.98 26.57
N ALA A 73 8.05 4.84 25.26
CA ALA A 73 8.43 3.59 24.63
C ALA A 73 9.83 3.11 25.02
N LYS A 74 10.73 4.03 25.44
CA LYS A 74 12.13 3.73 25.78
C LYS A 74 12.87 3.07 24.61
N ASP A 75 13.32 1.83 24.82
CA ASP A 75 14.07 1.06 23.82
C ASP A 75 13.19 0.37 22.77
N LYS A 76 11.86 0.41 22.95
CA LYS A 76 10.93 -0.19 21.99
C LYS A 76 10.97 0.57 20.66
N PRO A 77 10.97 -0.14 19.53
CA PRO A 77 10.96 0.51 18.22
C PRO A 77 9.60 1.15 17.93
N ILE A 78 9.64 2.31 17.30
CA ILE A 78 8.50 3.00 16.75
C ILE A 78 8.63 2.98 15.23
N TYR A 79 7.75 2.25 14.56
CA TYR A 79 7.60 2.25 13.12
C TYR A 79 6.44 3.17 12.77
N ALA A 80 6.63 4.03 11.78
CA ALA A 80 5.62 4.97 11.35
C ALA A 80 5.46 4.93 9.82
N PHE A 81 4.28 5.22 9.36
CA PHE A 81 4.06 5.47 7.94
C PHE A 81 3.13 6.67 7.72
N ASN A 82 3.35 7.34 6.62
CA ASN A 82 2.52 8.42 6.10
C ASN A 82 2.26 8.19 4.62
N VAL A 83 1.17 8.74 4.08
CA VAL A 83 0.80 8.55 2.68
C VAL A 83 0.90 9.88 1.94
N LEU A 84 1.55 9.87 0.76
CA LEU A 84 1.51 11.00 -0.17
C LEU A 84 0.12 11.10 -0.78
N PRO A 85 -0.49 12.29 -0.82
CA PRO A 85 -1.78 12.47 -1.46
C PRO A 85 -1.75 12.04 -2.92
N ARG A 86 -2.82 11.38 -3.36
CA ARG A 86 -3.01 11.07 -4.78
C ARG A 86 -3.32 12.33 -5.58
N ILE A 87 -3.15 12.26 -6.90
CA ILE A 87 -3.42 13.38 -7.80
C ILE A 87 -4.89 13.80 -7.83
N THR A 88 -5.82 12.87 -7.54
CA THR A 88 -7.26 13.14 -7.53
C THR A 88 -7.62 14.06 -6.37
N PRO A 89 -8.29 15.20 -6.62
CA PRO A 89 -8.75 16.09 -5.57
C PRO A 89 -9.74 15.43 -4.61
N PRO A 90 -9.93 15.99 -3.40
CA PRO A 90 -10.98 15.52 -2.49
C PRO A 90 -12.38 15.73 -3.08
N PRO A 91 -13.41 14.97 -2.63
CA PRO A 91 -14.78 15.08 -3.12
C PRO A 91 -15.37 16.49 -3.04
N THR A 92 -14.96 17.28 -2.07
CA THR A 92 -15.36 18.70 -1.92
C THR A 92 -14.96 19.58 -3.09
N LEU A 93 -13.99 19.16 -3.93
CA LEU A 93 -13.48 19.85 -5.11
C LEU A 93 -13.81 19.09 -6.42
N GLU A 94 -14.78 18.19 -6.41
CA GLU A 94 -15.06 17.26 -7.53
C GLU A 94 -15.45 17.97 -8.82
N SER A 95 -16.13 19.12 -8.75
CA SER A 95 -16.61 19.88 -9.92
C SER A 95 -15.50 20.23 -10.92
N ASP A 96 -14.31 20.53 -10.44
CA ASP A 96 -13.14 20.90 -11.25
C ASP A 96 -12.02 19.83 -11.24
N SER A 97 -12.33 18.63 -10.77
CA SER A 97 -11.37 17.54 -10.57
C SER A 97 -10.53 17.25 -11.83
N LYS A 98 -11.14 17.15 -13.01
CA LYS A 98 -10.41 16.89 -14.27
C LYS A 98 -9.42 17.99 -14.61
N LYS A 99 -9.77 19.27 -14.37
CA LYS A 99 -8.88 20.40 -14.60
C LYS A 99 -7.73 20.40 -13.60
N MET A 100 -8.01 20.16 -12.32
CA MET A 100 -7.00 20.08 -11.26
C MET A 100 -5.98 18.98 -11.50
N ILE A 101 -6.44 17.79 -11.90
CA ILE A 101 -5.55 16.67 -12.29
C ILE A 101 -4.66 17.10 -13.47
N LYS A 102 -5.23 17.76 -14.49
CA LYS A 102 -4.47 18.24 -15.64
C LYS A 102 -3.46 19.31 -15.25
N ILE A 103 -3.83 20.26 -14.40
CA ILE A 103 -2.92 21.26 -13.82
C ILE A 103 -1.76 20.58 -13.08
N SER A 104 -2.06 19.60 -12.24
CA SER A 104 -1.03 18.86 -11.50
C SER A 104 -0.02 18.16 -12.43
N ARG A 105 -0.50 17.52 -13.51
CA ARG A 105 0.37 16.90 -14.53
C ARG A 105 1.22 17.92 -15.26
N LEU A 106 0.60 19.01 -15.75
CA LEU A 106 1.32 20.06 -16.46
C LEU A 106 2.40 20.72 -15.61
N ILE A 107 2.18 20.90 -14.31
CA ILE A 107 3.20 21.46 -13.39
C ILE A 107 4.45 20.57 -13.37
N ASP A 108 4.28 19.22 -13.30
CA ASP A 108 5.42 18.29 -13.32
C ASP A 108 6.07 18.24 -14.73
N GLU A 109 5.29 18.12 -15.79
CA GLU A 109 5.77 18.07 -17.19
C GLU A 109 6.58 19.33 -17.56
N ILE A 110 6.06 20.50 -17.26
CA ILE A 110 6.74 21.78 -17.52
C ILE A 110 8.07 21.88 -16.76
N SER A 111 8.11 21.36 -15.52
CA SER A 111 9.35 21.33 -14.74
C SER A 111 10.47 20.49 -15.37
N ILE A 112 10.13 19.61 -16.31
CA ILE A 112 11.06 18.67 -16.98
C ILE A 112 11.33 19.10 -18.42
N PHE A 113 10.29 19.49 -19.17
CA PHE A 113 10.33 19.68 -20.61
C PHE A 113 10.31 21.13 -21.08
N GLU A 114 9.90 22.06 -20.20
CA GLU A 114 9.85 23.52 -20.46
C GLU A 114 9.08 23.90 -21.75
N ASN A 115 8.01 23.18 -22.10
CA ASN A 115 7.22 23.35 -23.31
C ASN A 115 6.35 24.61 -23.22
N GLU A 116 6.47 25.53 -24.19
CA GLU A 116 5.72 26.81 -24.21
C GLU A 116 4.21 26.63 -24.36
N ASP A 117 3.75 25.62 -25.13
CA ASP A 117 2.33 25.35 -25.29
C ASP A 117 1.70 24.84 -23.99
N ASP A 118 2.44 24.04 -23.22
CA ASP A 118 1.99 23.54 -21.91
C ASP A 118 1.96 24.68 -20.88
N ILE A 119 2.92 25.60 -20.92
CA ILE A 119 2.93 26.80 -20.04
C ILE A 119 1.68 27.64 -20.30
N LYS A 120 1.33 27.89 -21.58
CA LYS A 120 0.12 28.63 -21.95
C LYS A 120 -1.13 27.90 -21.50
N LEU A 121 -1.23 26.60 -21.80
CA LEU A 121 -2.37 25.77 -21.39
C LEU A 121 -2.55 25.77 -19.87
N LEU A 122 -1.46 25.72 -19.10
CA LEU A 122 -1.50 25.81 -17.63
C LEU A 122 -2.09 27.13 -17.15
N ALA A 123 -1.70 28.25 -17.80
CA ALA A 123 -2.25 29.57 -17.48
C ALA A 123 -3.75 29.63 -17.75
N ASP A 124 -4.18 29.20 -18.93
CA ASP A 124 -5.61 29.16 -19.33
C ASP A 124 -6.45 28.30 -18.36
N LEU A 125 -5.94 27.13 -17.98
CA LEU A 125 -6.65 26.24 -17.04
C LEU A 125 -6.76 26.83 -15.63
N LYS A 126 -5.75 27.59 -15.17
CA LYS A 126 -5.80 28.26 -13.86
C LYS A 126 -6.81 29.41 -13.82
N GLU A 127 -7.02 30.09 -14.94
CA GLU A 127 -8.06 31.13 -15.05
C GLU A 127 -9.47 30.56 -15.02
N ASP A 128 -9.63 29.29 -15.46
CA ASP A 128 -10.90 28.57 -15.53
C ASP A 128 -11.36 27.92 -14.20
N ILE A 129 -10.56 28.03 -13.15
CA ILE A 129 -10.85 27.46 -11.81
C ILE A 129 -10.91 28.59 -10.79
N LYS A 130 -11.80 28.48 -9.81
CA LYS A 130 -11.79 29.41 -8.68
C LYS A 130 -10.43 29.32 -7.95
N GLN A 131 -9.80 30.46 -7.76
CA GLN A 131 -8.47 30.53 -7.13
C GLN A 131 -8.47 29.88 -5.73
N GLU A 132 -9.54 30.05 -4.95
CA GLU A 132 -9.69 29.43 -3.62
C GLU A 132 -9.63 27.91 -3.68
N ASP A 133 -10.34 27.29 -4.63
CA ASP A 133 -10.39 25.83 -4.79
C ASP A 133 -9.03 25.28 -5.26
N LEU A 134 -8.37 26.00 -6.17
CA LEU A 134 -7.02 25.65 -6.62
C LEU A 134 -6.00 25.77 -5.48
N ASP A 135 -6.10 26.81 -4.65
CA ASP A 135 -5.22 27.01 -3.51
C ASP A 135 -5.39 25.90 -2.47
N ILE A 136 -6.62 25.46 -2.18
CA ILE A 136 -6.91 24.32 -1.29
C ILE A 136 -6.24 23.06 -1.85
N TYR A 137 -6.41 22.77 -3.14
CA TYR A 137 -5.82 21.61 -3.79
C TYR A 137 -4.28 21.61 -3.74
N LEU A 138 -3.65 22.72 -4.09
CA LEU A 138 -2.19 22.82 -4.08
C LEU A 138 -1.61 22.86 -2.66
N ASP A 139 -2.36 23.41 -1.71
CA ASP A 139 -1.93 23.45 -0.31
C ASP A 139 -1.87 22.08 0.34
N LEU A 140 -2.75 21.14 -0.07
CA LEU A 140 -2.72 19.75 0.38
C LEU A 140 -1.31 19.14 0.19
N PHE A 141 -0.72 19.29 -0.99
CA PHE A 141 0.61 18.78 -1.30
C PHE A 141 1.70 19.51 -0.51
N ARG A 142 1.66 20.82 -0.45
CA ARG A 142 2.67 21.60 0.30
C ARG A 142 2.72 21.19 1.78
N ARG A 143 1.56 21.06 2.41
CA ARG A 143 1.46 20.65 3.83
C ARG A 143 1.97 19.25 4.06
N ASN A 144 1.58 18.31 3.20
CA ASN A 144 2.04 16.92 3.29
C ASN A 144 3.57 16.83 3.11
N THR A 145 4.14 17.54 2.14
CA THR A 145 5.61 17.59 1.97
C THR A 145 6.32 18.17 3.18
N ALA A 146 5.78 19.25 3.77
CA ALA A 146 6.36 19.85 4.98
C ALA A 146 6.32 18.86 6.15
N LEU A 147 5.19 18.22 6.40
CA LEU A 147 5.04 17.19 7.43
C LEU A 147 6.01 16.03 7.22
N ASN A 148 6.11 15.51 5.99
CA ASN A 148 7.01 14.39 5.69
C ASN A 148 8.48 14.74 5.94
N LYS A 149 8.92 15.97 5.66
CA LYS A 149 10.29 16.43 6.00
C LYS A 149 10.54 16.41 7.50
N GLU A 150 9.56 16.84 8.30
CA GLU A 150 9.68 16.78 9.76
C GLU A 150 9.68 15.34 10.28
N LEU A 151 8.87 14.44 9.72
CA LEU A 151 8.91 13.01 10.05
C LEU A 151 10.26 12.37 9.71
N ILE A 152 10.87 12.75 8.58
CA ILE A 152 12.22 12.33 8.19
C ILE A 152 13.24 12.82 9.23
N ASN A 153 13.10 14.07 9.72
CA ASN A 153 13.95 14.59 10.79
C ASN A 153 13.78 13.79 12.09
N LEU A 154 12.55 13.43 12.48
CA LEU A 154 12.32 12.56 13.63
C LEU A 154 12.95 11.16 13.46
N ALA A 155 12.97 10.63 12.24
CA ALA A 155 13.66 9.37 11.95
C ALA A 155 15.19 9.54 12.06
N LYS A 156 15.75 10.65 11.58
CA LYS A 156 17.17 10.99 11.75
C LYS A 156 17.57 11.13 13.23
N GLU A 157 16.69 11.69 14.04
CA GLU A 157 16.88 11.84 15.50
C GLU A 157 16.72 10.51 16.27
N GLY A 158 16.27 9.43 15.61
CA GLY A 158 16.01 8.13 16.24
C GLY A 158 14.70 8.08 17.06
N ILE A 159 13.83 9.08 16.94
CA ILE A 159 12.47 9.06 17.51
C ILE A 159 11.62 8.02 16.78
N ILE A 160 11.65 8.04 15.47
CA ILE A 160 11.06 7.01 14.60
C ILE A 160 12.17 6.05 14.20
N THR A 161 12.02 4.78 14.51
CA THR A 161 12.99 3.74 14.19
C THR A 161 12.98 3.39 12.70
N LYS A 162 11.78 3.35 12.09
CA LYS A 162 11.57 3.13 10.67
C LYS A 162 10.38 3.96 10.19
N LEU A 163 10.60 4.75 9.14
CA LEU A 163 9.57 5.55 8.49
C LEU A 163 9.36 5.05 7.06
N VAL A 164 8.11 4.80 6.70
CA VAL A 164 7.71 4.54 5.31
C VAL A 164 6.79 5.65 4.83
N ILE A 165 7.10 6.26 3.70
CA ILE A 165 6.24 7.20 3.01
C ILE A 165 5.71 6.49 1.76
N GLY A 166 4.41 6.17 1.77
CA GLY A 166 3.72 5.47 0.69
C GLY A 166 3.17 6.43 -0.34
N GLN A 167 3.33 6.13 -1.63
CA GLN A 167 2.66 6.86 -2.70
C GLN A 167 1.37 6.15 -3.05
N ASP A 168 0.24 6.79 -2.73
CA ASP A 168 -1.09 6.33 -3.15
C ASP A 168 -1.31 6.69 -4.62
N ASP A 169 -1.92 5.78 -5.39
CA ASP A 169 -2.23 5.92 -6.81
C ASP A 169 -1.17 6.72 -7.59
N GLY A 170 -0.20 6.04 -8.16
CA GLY A 170 0.90 6.66 -8.89
C GLY A 170 0.58 6.85 -10.37
N GLU A 171 1.05 7.96 -10.93
CA GLU A 171 1.03 8.26 -12.37
C GLU A 171 2.43 8.67 -12.85
N ASP A 172 2.62 8.75 -14.17
CA ASP A 172 3.92 9.13 -14.74
C ASP A 172 4.28 10.59 -14.41
N PHE A 173 3.28 11.49 -14.36
CA PHE A 173 3.42 12.91 -14.08
C PHE A 173 2.41 13.38 -13.04
N GLY A 174 2.79 14.41 -12.31
CA GLY A 174 1.94 15.09 -11.34
C GLY A 174 2.69 15.56 -10.10
N ILE A 175 2.08 16.47 -9.36
CA ILE A 175 2.66 17.01 -8.12
C ILE A 175 3.09 15.91 -7.14
N PRO A 176 2.34 14.79 -6.96
CA PRO A 176 2.79 13.68 -6.10
C PRO A 176 4.17 13.12 -6.49
N ASN A 177 4.49 13.07 -7.79
CA ASN A 177 5.81 12.63 -8.26
C ASN A 177 6.92 13.65 -7.94
N MET A 178 6.60 14.94 -8.06
CA MET A 178 7.54 16.02 -7.67
C MET A 178 7.85 15.94 -6.17
N GLU A 179 6.82 15.76 -5.35
CA GLU A 179 6.98 15.59 -3.89
C GLU A 179 7.83 14.37 -3.56
N LYS A 180 7.52 13.22 -4.16
CA LYS A 180 8.29 11.99 -4.00
C LYS A 180 9.76 12.21 -4.33
N LYS A 181 10.06 12.83 -5.49
CA LYS A 181 11.44 13.15 -5.90
C LYS A 181 12.12 14.08 -4.89
N SER A 182 11.40 15.14 -4.45
CA SER A 182 11.90 16.09 -3.44
C SER A 182 12.23 15.41 -2.12
N LEU A 183 11.37 14.52 -1.63
CA LEU A 183 11.58 13.79 -0.38
C LEU A 183 12.73 12.77 -0.49
N ILE A 184 12.88 12.07 -1.62
CA ILE A 184 14.02 11.19 -1.89
C ILE A 184 15.32 11.99 -1.83
N ASN A 185 15.38 13.13 -2.50
CA ASN A 185 16.54 14.00 -2.46
C ASN A 185 16.84 14.53 -1.05
N TYR A 186 15.81 14.83 -0.27
CA TYR A 186 15.95 15.26 1.11
C TYR A 186 16.55 14.16 1.99
N VAL A 187 16.03 12.93 1.89
CA VAL A 187 16.60 11.74 2.59
C VAL A 187 18.08 11.55 2.24
N HIS A 188 18.42 11.60 0.95
CA HIS A 188 19.80 11.48 0.49
C HIS A 188 20.70 12.60 1.01
N SER A 189 20.22 13.85 1.01
CA SER A 189 20.99 14.99 1.52
C SER A 189 21.31 14.90 3.02
N LEU A 190 20.48 14.20 3.77
CA LEU A 190 20.68 13.92 5.19
C LEU A 190 21.53 12.68 5.47
N GLY A 191 21.92 11.92 4.45
CA GLY A 191 22.67 10.66 4.56
C GLY A 191 21.92 9.54 5.29
N ILE A 192 20.58 9.55 5.22
CA ILE A 192 19.73 8.54 5.90
C ILE A 192 19.64 7.29 5.02
N SER A 193 19.83 6.12 5.63
CA SER A 193 19.69 4.83 4.96
C SER A 193 18.23 4.50 4.62
N ASN A 194 18.02 3.78 3.52
CA ASN A 194 16.71 3.24 3.15
C ASN A 194 16.15 2.24 4.19
N ASP A 195 16.99 1.71 5.06
CA ASP A 195 16.54 0.87 6.18
C ASP A 195 15.82 1.68 7.26
N VAL A 196 16.09 3.00 7.35
CA VAL A 196 15.47 3.92 8.31
C VAL A 196 14.32 4.68 7.67
N VAL A 197 14.50 5.26 6.48
CA VAL A 197 13.45 5.98 5.76
C VAL A 197 13.32 5.41 4.35
N MET A 198 12.14 4.89 4.03
CA MET A 198 11.82 4.37 2.71
C MET A 198 10.64 5.10 2.09
N ILE A 199 10.78 5.50 0.83
CA ILE A 199 9.68 6.05 0.03
C ILE A 199 9.33 5.04 -1.04
N THR A 200 8.08 4.55 -1.06
CA THR A 200 7.64 3.40 -1.86
C THR A 200 6.32 3.66 -2.56
N LYS A 201 5.97 2.84 -3.53
CA LYS A 201 4.63 2.79 -4.13
C LYS A 201 3.68 2.03 -3.19
N GLY A 202 2.40 2.42 -3.19
CA GLY A 202 1.34 1.81 -2.39
C GLY A 202 1.09 2.52 -1.08
N ALA A 203 -0.07 2.26 -0.52
CA ALA A 203 -0.57 2.89 0.70
C ALA A 203 -1.15 1.86 1.69
N ASP A 204 -2.10 1.05 1.22
CA ASP A 204 -2.97 0.25 2.09
C ASP A 204 -2.23 -0.91 2.78
N GLU A 205 -1.22 -1.49 2.12
CA GLU A 205 -0.44 -2.62 2.62
C GLU A 205 0.78 -2.21 3.47
N VAL A 206 1.06 -0.91 3.60
CA VAL A 206 2.29 -0.42 4.25
C VAL A 206 2.38 -0.84 5.71
N ALA A 207 1.27 -0.74 6.45
CA ALA A 207 1.23 -1.18 7.84
C ALA A 207 1.55 -2.68 7.99
N LEU A 208 0.99 -3.52 7.10
CA LEU A 208 1.23 -4.96 7.08
C LEU A 208 2.69 -5.29 6.72
N SER A 209 3.26 -4.56 5.77
CA SER A 209 4.66 -4.72 5.39
C SER A 209 5.62 -4.28 6.49
N LEU A 210 5.29 -3.22 7.23
CA LEU A 210 6.03 -2.82 8.44
C LEU A 210 5.92 -3.88 9.54
N LEU A 211 4.74 -4.50 9.71
CA LEU A 211 4.56 -5.61 10.65
C LEU A 211 5.43 -6.80 10.25
N ALA A 212 5.51 -7.14 8.96
CA ALA A 212 6.38 -8.19 8.47
C ALA A 212 7.85 -7.90 8.80
N ASN A 213 8.31 -6.68 8.56
CA ASN A 213 9.66 -6.24 8.90
C ASN A 213 9.93 -6.31 10.42
N PHE A 214 8.96 -5.85 11.23
CA PHE A 214 9.05 -5.89 12.69
C PHE A 214 9.19 -7.32 13.22
N VAL A 215 8.31 -8.22 12.77
CA VAL A 215 8.34 -9.64 13.18
C VAL A 215 9.65 -10.29 12.80
N GLN A 216 10.14 -10.08 11.58
CA GLN A 216 11.43 -10.63 11.14
C GLN A 216 12.62 -10.13 11.97
N THR A 217 12.62 -8.82 12.28
CA THR A 217 13.67 -8.22 13.12
C THR A 217 13.65 -8.85 14.51
N LYS A 218 12.45 -9.02 15.09
CA LYS A 218 12.29 -9.64 16.41
C LYS A 218 12.73 -11.12 16.42
N GLU A 219 12.33 -11.88 15.40
CA GLU A 219 12.65 -13.30 15.29
C GLU A 219 14.07 -13.57 14.70
N ASN A 220 14.82 -12.52 14.39
CA ASN A 220 16.13 -12.60 13.72
C ASN A 220 16.10 -13.50 12.48
N TYR A 221 15.07 -13.35 11.67
CA TYR A 221 14.80 -14.15 10.48
C TYR A 221 14.77 -13.28 9.22
N GLN A 222 15.52 -13.67 8.20
CA GLN A 222 15.47 -13.05 6.88
C GLN A 222 15.05 -14.08 5.83
N PRO A 223 13.84 -13.99 5.25
CA PRO A 223 13.39 -14.96 4.27
C PRO A 223 14.16 -14.82 2.96
N LYS A 224 14.54 -15.97 2.39
CA LYS A 224 15.04 -16.07 1.02
C LYS A 224 13.87 -16.23 0.07
N VAL A 225 13.66 -15.26 -0.82
CA VAL A 225 12.52 -15.19 -1.74
C VAL A 225 12.99 -15.34 -3.18
N TYR A 226 12.46 -16.34 -3.88
CA TYR A 226 12.56 -16.41 -5.33
C TYR A 226 11.33 -15.80 -5.95
N VAL A 227 11.52 -14.85 -6.89
CA VAL A 227 10.42 -14.19 -7.60
C VAL A 227 10.26 -14.85 -8.94
N GLU A 228 9.05 -15.34 -9.20
CA GLU A 228 8.65 -15.92 -10.48
C GLU A 228 7.56 -15.09 -11.13
N TYR A 229 7.70 -14.80 -12.41
CA TYR A 229 6.69 -14.13 -13.21
C TYR A 229 6.07 -15.09 -14.21
N ASN A 230 4.78 -14.90 -14.55
CA ASN A 230 4.12 -15.74 -15.55
C ASN A 230 4.72 -15.62 -16.95
N ASP A 231 5.32 -14.46 -17.27
CA ASP A 231 6.10 -14.27 -18.51
C ASP A 231 7.23 -13.24 -18.30
N GLU A 232 8.18 -13.19 -19.25
CA GLU A 232 9.34 -12.28 -19.17
C GLU A 232 8.96 -10.79 -19.26
N LYS A 233 7.82 -10.46 -19.86
CA LYS A 233 7.36 -9.08 -20.01
C LYS A 233 6.70 -8.56 -18.73
N ALA A 234 6.16 -9.47 -17.91
CA ALA A 234 5.45 -9.13 -16.68
C ALA A 234 6.28 -8.21 -15.76
N MET A 235 7.56 -8.49 -15.63
CA MET A 235 8.45 -7.66 -14.81
C MET A 235 8.53 -6.19 -15.28
N ARG A 236 8.40 -5.94 -16.59
CA ARG A 236 8.49 -4.61 -17.20
C ARG A 236 7.13 -3.93 -17.36
N THR A 237 6.05 -4.65 -17.10
CA THR A 237 4.69 -4.12 -17.24
C THR A 237 4.46 -3.04 -16.19
N VAL A 238 3.90 -1.91 -16.62
CA VAL A 238 3.35 -0.87 -15.76
C VAL A 238 1.85 -1.12 -15.66
N MET A 239 1.36 -1.35 -14.44
CA MET A 239 -0.05 -1.57 -14.18
C MET A 239 -0.77 -0.23 -14.00
N PRO A 240 -2.10 -0.18 -14.16
CA PRO A 240 -2.86 1.03 -13.86
C PRO A 240 -2.57 1.55 -12.44
N PHE A 241 -2.57 2.86 -12.28
CA PHE A 241 -2.29 3.58 -11.02
C PHE A 241 -0.90 3.33 -10.44
N MET A 242 0.07 2.95 -11.28
CA MET A 242 1.44 2.69 -10.86
C MET A 242 2.43 3.61 -11.57
N ALA A 243 3.22 4.34 -10.82
CA ALA A 243 4.34 5.15 -11.33
C ALA A 243 5.62 4.31 -11.50
N GLY A 244 5.51 3.13 -12.12
CA GLY A 244 6.64 2.27 -12.40
C GLY A 244 6.26 0.81 -12.64
N SER A 245 7.22 -0.01 -13.03
CA SER A 245 6.98 -1.40 -13.41
C SER A 245 6.68 -2.30 -12.20
N VAL A 246 5.98 -3.41 -12.46
CA VAL A 246 5.76 -4.47 -11.47
C VAL A 246 7.07 -4.96 -10.87
N GLY A 247 8.11 -5.15 -11.70
CA GLY A 247 9.42 -5.57 -11.21
C GLY A 247 10.05 -4.59 -10.23
N SER A 248 10.02 -3.28 -10.52
CA SER A 248 10.53 -2.27 -9.58
C SER A 248 9.74 -2.25 -8.28
N THR A 249 8.42 -2.48 -8.36
CA THR A 249 7.56 -2.56 -7.18
C THR A 249 7.87 -3.78 -6.33
N VAL A 250 8.09 -4.93 -6.95
CA VAL A 250 8.51 -6.16 -6.24
C VAL A 250 9.82 -5.93 -5.48
N GLU A 251 10.83 -5.30 -6.12
CA GLU A 251 12.09 -4.98 -5.43
C GLU A 251 11.87 -4.07 -4.21
N GLU A 252 11.05 -3.03 -4.34
CA GLU A 252 10.71 -2.15 -3.22
C GLU A 252 10.04 -2.93 -2.07
N LYS A 253 9.08 -3.82 -2.37
CA LYS A 253 8.38 -4.61 -1.34
C LYS A 253 9.28 -5.66 -0.69
N LEU A 254 10.22 -6.25 -1.44
CA LEU A 254 11.23 -7.15 -0.85
C LEU A 254 12.11 -6.41 0.16
N VAL A 255 12.58 -5.21 -0.18
CA VAL A 255 13.36 -4.37 0.75
C VAL A 255 12.52 -4.00 1.98
N MET A 256 11.29 -3.54 1.77
CA MET A 256 10.39 -3.15 2.86
C MET A 256 10.10 -4.31 3.82
N ALA A 257 9.90 -5.50 3.29
CA ALA A 257 9.71 -6.73 4.06
C ALA A 257 11.03 -7.36 4.56
N ASN A 258 12.18 -6.70 4.45
CA ASN A 258 13.49 -7.24 4.81
C ASN A 258 13.77 -8.65 4.23
N ALA A 259 13.31 -8.90 3.00
CA ALA A 259 13.44 -10.18 2.33
C ALA A 259 14.65 -10.20 1.39
N LYS A 260 15.38 -11.31 1.39
CA LYS A 260 16.53 -11.51 0.50
C LYS A 260 16.11 -12.21 -0.77
N LYS A 261 16.25 -11.53 -1.93
CA LYS A 261 16.03 -12.16 -3.22
C LYS A 261 17.10 -13.22 -3.52
N VAL A 262 16.68 -14.36 -4.06
CA VAL A 262 17.56 -15.44 -4.53
C VAL A 262 17.28 -15.77 -5.99
N ASN A 263 18.23 -16.45 -6.65
CA ASN A 263 18.21 -16.65 -8.11
C ASN A 263 17.56 -17.96 -8.54
N SER A 264 17.27 -18.84 -7.60
CA SER A 264 16.65 -20.14 -7.92
C SER A 264 15.61 -20.56 -6.91
N PRO A 265 14.54 -21.31 -7.33
CA PRO A 265 13.55 -21.83 -6.42
C PRO A 265 14.08 -22.86 -5.42
N GLN A 266 15.28 -23.45 -5.71
CA GLN A 266 15.94 -24.42 -4.81
C GLN A 266 16.49 -23.73 -3.57
N GLU A 267 17.05 -22.51 -3.73
CA GLU A 267 17.58 -21.71 -2.64
C GLU A 267 16.49 -21.02 -1.80
N ALA A 268 15.30 -20.94 -2.36
CA ALA A 268 14.20 -20.15 -1.79
C ALA A 268 13.53 -20.87 -0.61
N GLY A 269 13.30 -20.12 0.47
CA GLY A 269 12.37 -20.49 1.52
C GLY A 269 10.92 -20.10 1.21
N LEU A 270 10.73 -19.19 0.25
CA LEU A 270 9.44 -18.69 -0.22
C LEU A 270 9.53 -18.39 -1.73
N ILE A 271 8.53 -18.79 -2.49
CA ILE A 271 8.34 -18.39 -3.89
C ILE A 271 7.26 -17.31 -3.92
N LEU A 272 7.61 -16.13 -4.42
CA LEU A 272 6.64 -15.09 -4.77
C LEU A 272 6.30 -15.25 -6.25
N TYR A 273 5.14 -15.82 -6.54
CA TYR A 273 4.63 -15.98 -7.89
C TYR A 273 3.79 -14.77 -8.27
N VAL A 274 4.25 -13.99 -9.25
CA VAL A 274 3.56 -12.78 -9.73
C VAL A 274 2.93 -13.09 -11.08
N PHE A 275 1.61 -13.20 -11.09
CA PHE A 275 0.81 -13.39 -12.29
C PHE A 275 0.24 -12.05 -12.73
N ILE A 276 0.36 -11.73 -14.01
CA ILE A 276 -0.31 -10.59 -14.64
C ILE A 276 -1.15 -11.14 -15.79
N GLY A 277 -2.46 -11.09 -15.61
CA GLY A 277 -3.41 -11.47 -16.64
C GLY A 277 -3.72 -10.34 -17.62
N ASN A 278 -3.98 -10.73 -18.85
CA ASN A 278 -4.54 -9.90 -19.91
C ASN A 278 -5.53 -10.74 -20.73
N ASP A 279 -6.41 -10.09 -21.47
CA ASP A 279 -7.51 -10.73 -22.23
C ASP A 279 -7.06 -11.79 -23.25
N GLU A 280 -5.77 -11.84 -23.57
CA GLU A 280 -5.31 -12.52 -24.79
C GLU A 280 -4.78 -13.94 -24.55
N ASN A 281 -4.61 -14.42 -23.27
CA ASN A 281 -3.80 -15.62 -23.11
C ASN A 281 -4.23 -16.64 -22.02
N MET A 282 -5.32 -17.36 -22.29
CA MET A 282 -5.76 -18.53 -21.48
C MET A 282 -4.68 -19.61 -21.32
N SER A 283 -3.73 -19.73 -22.26
CA SER A 283 -2.64 -20.71 -22.18
C SER A 283 -1.66 -20.38 -21.07
N THR A 284 -1.36 -19.11 -20.87
CA THR A 284 -0.48 -18.63 -19.79
C THR A 284 -1.09 -18.88 -18.42
N GLN A 285 -2.41 -18.70 -18.26
CA GLN A 285 -3.12 -19.01 -17.01
C GLN A 285 -2.94 -20.49 -16.64
N ARG A 286 -3.21 -21.40 -17.58
CA ARG A 286 -3.07 -22.84 -17.33
C ARG A 286 -1.64 -23.25 -17.00
N GLN A 287 -0.66 -22.74 -17.73
CA GLN A 287 0.76 -23.00 -17.45
C GLN A 287 1.15 -22.53 -16.06
N SER A 288 0.70 -21.32 -15.66
CA SER A 288 0.94 -20.76 -14.32
C SER A 288 0.29 -21.60 -13.24
N ALA A 289 -0.98 -22.02 -13.41
CA ALA A 289 -1.68 -22.89 -12.46
C ALA A 289 -0.95 -24.21 -12.25
N LEU A 290 -0.55 -24.88 -13.34
CA LEU A 290 0.19 -26.15 -13.27
C LEU A 290 1.58 -25.98 -12.65
N LYS A 291 2.25 -24.83 -12.88
CA LYS A 291 3.56 -24.54 -12.27
C LYS A 291 3.42 -24.31 -10.76
N ILE A 292 2.42 -23.57 -10.33
CA ILE A 292 2.11 -23.38 -8.91
C ILE A 292 1.78 -24.72 -8.26
N LYS A 293 0.92 -25.54 -8.89
CA LYS A 293 0.59 -26.89 -8.43
C LYS A 293 1.85 -27.73 -8.18
N LYS A 294 2.76 -27.74 -9.15
CA LYS A 294 4.04 -28.45 -9.04
C LYS A 294 4.90 -27.95 -7.88
N TYR A 295 4.94 -26.64 -7.62
CA TYR A 295 5.67 -26.09 -6.48
C TYR A 295 5.06 -26.55 -5.15
N LEU A 296 3.73 -26.52 -5.03
CA LEU A 296 3.01 -26.98 -3.83
C LEU A 296 3.22 -28.48 -3.61
N GLU A 297 3.12 -29.32 -4.64
CA GLU A 297 3.40 -30.77 -4.58
C GLU A 297 4.86 -31.08 -4.16
N GLN A 298 5.79 -30.18 -4.45
CA GLN A 298 7.18 -30.28 -3.99
C GLN A 298 7.38 -29.73 -2.55
N GLY A 299 6.30 -29.37 -1.87
CA GLY A 299 6.35 -28.80 -0.52
C GLY A 299 6.89 -27.36 -0.44
N LYS A 300 7.02 -26.67 -1.59
CA LYS A 300 7.45 -25.27 -1.61
C LYS A 300 6.35 -24.37 -1.04
N LYS A 301 6.77 -23.31 -0.34
CA LYS A 301 5.87 -22.27 0.13
C LYS A 301 5.69 -21.23 -0.97
N VAL A 302 4.44 -20.98 -1.38
CA VAL A 302 4.11 -20.10 -2.49
C VAL A 302 3.20 -18.96 -2.00
N ALA A 303 3.63 -17.73 -2.23
CA ALA A 303 2.82 -16.53 -2.16
C ALA A 303 2.39 -16.15 -3.57
N LEU A 304 1.10 -16.05 -3.82
CA LEU A 304 0.55 -15.72 -5.14
C LEU A 304 0.06 -14.27 -5.16
N VAL A 305 0.55 -13.52 -6.14
CA VAL A 305 0.05 -12.20 -6.54
C VAL A 305 -0.70 -12.38 -7.86
N ASP A 306 -2.00 -12.13 -7.86
CA ASP A 306 -2.91 -12.40 -8.98
C ASP A 306 -3.45 -11.09 -9.58
N LEU A 307 -2.68 -10.48 -10.50
CA LEU A 307 -2.98 -9.18 -11.07
C LEU A 307 -3.78 -9.30 -12.37
N SER A 308 -4.72 -8.39 -12.54
CA SER A 308 -5.53 -8.18 -13.73
C SER A 308 -5.25 -6.79 -14.30
N LYS A 309 -4.86 -6.70 -15.57
CA LYS A 309 -4.51 -5.43 -16.21
C LYS A 309 -5.71 -4.50 -16.36
N HIS A 310 -6.89 -5.05 -16.61
CA HIS A 310 -8.13 -4.29 -16.80
C HIS A 310 -9.15 -4.53 -15.68
N PHE A 311 -8.71 -5.08 -14.55
CA PHE A 311 -9.55 -5.44 -13.39
C PHE A 311 -10.67 -6.43 -13.72
N SER A 312 -10.49 -7.26 -14.76
CA SER A 312 -11.47 -8.21 -15.25
C SER A 312 -11.33 -9.59 -14.61
N ALA A 313 -12.45 -10.26 -14.32
CA ALA A 313 -12.48 -11.63 -13.82
C ALA A 313 -11.83 -12.65 -14.77
N ASN A 314 -11.91 -12.40 -16.08
CA ASN A 314 -11.33 -13.29 -17.10
C ASN A 314 -9.80 -13.26 -17.14
N GLU A 315 -9.18 -12.22 -16.58
CA GLU A 315 -7.74 -12.02 -16.60
C GLU A 315 -7.04 -12.68 -15.42
N VAL A 316 -7.70 -12.81 -14.27
CA VAL A 316 -7.08 -13.37 -13.06
C VAL A 316 -6.86 -14.87 -13.15
N LEU A 317 -5.91 -15.35 -12.36
CA LEU A 317 -5.52 -16.76 -12.35
C LEU A 317 -6.44 -17.64 -11.51
N PHE A 318 -7.11 -17.07 -10.51
CA PHE A 318 -7.84 -17.81 -9.48
C PHE A 318 -8.85 -18.85 -10.02
N PRO A 319 -9.73 -18.55 -11.02
CA PRO A 319 -10.62 -19.55 -11.58
C PRO A 319 -9.90 -20.73 -12.22
N THR A 320 -8.74 -20.48 -12.83
CA THR A 320 -7.93 -21.52 -13.46
C THR A 320 -7.24 -22.40 -12.42
N LEU A 321 -6.87 -21.84 -11.25
CA LEU A 321 -6.38 -22.67 -10.14
C LEU A 321 -7.42 -23.70 -9.71
N LEU A 322 -8.68 -23.28 -9.57
CA LEU A 322 -9.78 -24.19 -9.21
C LEU A 322 -10.03 -25.24 -10.30
N LYS A 323 -10.00 -24.84 -11.57
CA LYS A 323 -10.23 -25.74 -12.72
C LYS A 323 -9.13 -26.80 -12.87
N GLU A 324 -7.89 -26.48 -12.54
CA GLU A 324 -6.74 -27.41 -12.62
C GLU A 324 -6.49 -28.12 -11.28
N ASP A 325 -7.43 -28.09 -10.34
CA ASP A 325 -7.36 -28.74 -9.02
C ASP A 325 -6.05 -28.38 -8.27
N VAL A 326 -5.68 -27.11 -8.30
CA VAL A 326 -4.55 -26.62 -7.49
C VAL A 326 -4.97 -26.58 -6.02
N PRO A 327 -4.19 -27.14 -5.09
CA PRO A 327 -4.53 -27.11 -3.67
C PRO A 327 -4.34 -25.68 -3.09
N ILE A 328 -5.31 -24.79 -3.36
CA ILE A 328 -5.26 -23.37 -2.97
C ILE A 328 -5.14 -23.16 -1.46
N ASN A 329 -5.63 -24.12 -0.66
CA ASN A 329 -5.46 -24.14 0.79
C ASN A 329 -4.00 -24.31 1.23
N GLU A 330 -3.09 -24.76 0.37
CA GLU A 330 -1.66 -24.86 0.65
C GLU A 330 -0.88 -23.61 0.28
N LEU A 331 -1.49 -22.65 -0.42
CA LEU A 331 -0.87 -21.34 -0.67
C LEU A 331 -0.50 -20.69 0.67
N THR A 332 0.73 -20.21 0.76
CA THR A 332 1.19 -19.50 1.96
C THR A 332 0.47 -18.17 2.12
N SER A 333 0.24 -17.47 0.99
CA SER A 333 -0.58 -16.28 0.91
C SER A 333 -1.11 -16.06 -0.50
N TYR A 334 -2.16 -15.25 -0.61
CA TYR A 334 -2.78 -14.80 -1.85
C TYR A 334 -3.14 -13.32 -1.74
N ALA A 335 -3.00 -12.57 -2.83
CA ALA A 335 -3.60 -11.25 -2.99
C ALA A 335 -3.76 -10.90 -4.47
N GLY A 336 -4.89 -10.29 -4.82
CA GLY A 336 -5.25 -9.88 -6.20
C GLY A 336 -6.13 -8.63 -6.25
N TRP A 337 -6.12 -7.84 -5.17
CA TRP A 337 -6.99 -6.71 -5.00
C TRP A 337 -6.33 -5.38 -5.42
N ASN A 338 -7.17 -4.36 -5.67
CA ASN A 338 -6.74 -2.98 -5.88
C ASN A 338 -5.53 -2.85 -6.83
N THR A 339 -4.53 -2.04 -6.48
CA THR A 339 -3.35 -1.78 -7.29
C THR A 339 -2.28 -2.88 -7.14
N ALA A 340 -1.38 -2.96 -8.11
CA ALA A 340 -0.32 -3.97 -8.08
C ALA A 340 0.58 -3.85 -6.84
N SER A 341 0.88 -2.63 -6.37
CA SER A 341 1.67 -2.42 -5.15
C SER A 341 1.00 -3.02 -3.92
N ASN A 342 -0.30 -2.78 -3.75
CA ASN A 342 -1.06 -3.28 -2.62
C ASN A 342 -1.11 -4.82 -2.63
N SER A 343 -1.37 -5.43 -3.79
CA SER A 343 -1.39 -6.90 -3.94
C SER A 343 -0.03 -7.52 -3.67
N ILE A 344 1.05 -6.98 -4.26
CA ILE A 344 2.42 -7.50 -4.07
C ILE A 344 2.82 -7.40 -2.59
N GLY A 345 2.61 -6.24 -1.97
CA GLY A 345 2.94 -6.02 -0.57
C GLY A 345 2.16 -6.92 0.36
N THR A 346 0.84 -7.06 0.15
CA THR A 346 -0.02 -7.92 0.97
C THR A 346 0.38 -9.40 0.88
N ALA A 347 0.55 -9.94 -0.33
CA ALA A 347 0.92 -11.34 -0.50
C ALA A 347 2.30 -11.64 0.11
N LEU A 348 3.28 -10.77 -0.15
CA LEU A 348 4.63 -10.94 0.39
C LEU A 348 4.64 -10.83 1.93
N ALA A 349 4.03 -9.80 2.50
CA ALA A 349 4.05 -9.55 3.93
C ALA A 349 3.40 -10.69 4.72
N ASN A 350 2.21 -11.16 4.31
CA ASN A 350 1.53 -12.29 4.94
C ASN A 350 2.38 -13.56 4.91
N ALA A 351 2.99 -13.87 3.75
CA ALA A 351 3.85 -15.05 3.63
C ALA A 351 5.10 -14.95 4.50
N VAL A 352 5.69 -13.77 4.58
CA VAL A 352 6.89 -13.51 5.39
C VAL A 352 6.59 -13.62 6.88
N ILE A 353 5.48 -13.02 7.35
CA ILE A 353 5.01 -13.16 8.74
C ILE A 353 4.81 -14.64 9.08
N TYR A 354 4.05 -15.36 8.26
CA TYR A 354 3.83 -16.79 8.46
C TYR A 354 5.14 -17.57 8.56
N LYS A 355 6.10 -17.33 7.68
CA LYS A 355 7.39 -18.00 7.66
C LYS A 355 8.25 -17.67 8.89
N ALA A 356 8.18 -16.46 9.40
CA ALA A 356 8.93 -16.03 10.58
C ALA A 356 8.35 -16.63 11.87
N ILE A 357 7.03 -16.61 12.03
CA ILE A 357 6.40 -17.04 13.29
C ILE A 357 6.14 -18.56 13.37
N ARG A 358 5.87 -19.24 12.24
CA ARG A 358 5.50 -20.66 12.23
C ARG A 358 6.51 -21.56 12.95
N PRO A 359 7.85 -21.37 12.79
CA PRO A 359 8.83 -22.19 13.49
C PRO A 359 8.93 -21.93 15.00
N THR A 360 8.42 -20.81 15.50
CA THR A 360 8.49 -20.45 16.92
C THR A 360 7.44 -21.17 17.77
N PHE A 361 6.40 -21.73 17.13
CA PHE A 361 5.33 -22.45 17.80
C PHE A 361 5.61 -23.95 17.84
N ASN A 362 5.64 -24.50 19.06
CA ASN A 362 6.03 -25.89 19.31
C ASN A 362 4.88 -26.79 19.77
N THR A 363 3.73 -26.22 20.18
CA THR A 363 2.57 -27.03 20.57
C THR A 363 1.64 -27.26 19.37
N THR A 364 0.95 -28.40 19.35
CA THR A 364 -0.04 -28.70 18.30
C THR A 364 -1.13 -27.64 18.22
N ASN A 365 -1.58 -27.13 19.36
CA ASN A 365 -2.64 -26.12 19.41
C ASN A 365 -2.19 -24.78 18.78
N ASP A 366 -0.97 -24.32 19.10
CA ASP A 366 -0.42 -23.10 18.52
C ASP A 366 -0.22 -23.25 17.01
N MET A 367 0.27 -24.43 16.56
CA MET A 367 0.42 -24.73 15.15
C MET A 367 -0.92 -24.71 14.40
N LEU A 368 -1.97 -25.29 14.99
CA LEU A 368 -3.32 -25.23 14.42
C LEU A 368 -3.86 -23.80 14.36
N THR A 369 -3.59 -23.00 15.38
CA THR A 369 -3.99 -21.59 15.42
C THR A 369 -3.31 -20.78 14.30
N VAL A 370 -2.02 -20.98 14.07
CA VAL A 370 -1.29 -20.31 12.98
C VAL A 370 -1.83 -20.72 11.61
N GLU A 371 -2.06 -22.02 11.39
CA GLU A 371 -2.63 -22.52 10.13
C GLU A 371 -4.06 -22.03 9.91
N TYR A 372 -4.88 -22.03 10.95
CA TYR A 372 -6.24 -21.49 10.89
C TYR A 372 -6.24 -20.01 10.48
N ASN A 373 -5.42 -19.18 11.11
CA ASN A 373 -5.32 -17.76 10.78
C ASN A 373 -4.80 -17.54 9.35
N ARG A 374 -3.80 -18.31 8.90
CA ARG A 374 -3.31 -18.28 7.52
C ARG A 374 -4.43 -18.59 6.52
N LEU A 375 -5.19 -19.63 6.79
CA LEU A 375 -6.32 -20.02 5.94
C LEU A 375 -7.40 -18.94 5.92
N ASN A 376 -7.75 -18.37 7.08
CA ASN A 376 -8.77 -17.32 7.14
C ASN A 376 -8.35 -16.09 6.33
N ILE A 377 -7.11 -15.61 6.47
CA ILE A 377 -6.60 -14.49 5.68
C ILE A 377 -6.68 -14.81 4.18
N ASN A 378 -6.28 -16.00 3.76
CA ASN A 378 -6.37 -16.38 2.36
C ASN A 378 -7.82 -16.46 1.86
N TYR A 379 -8.75 -17.00 2.66
CA TYR A 379 -10.16 -17.05 2.29
C TYR A 379 -10.79 -15.65 2.21
N GLU A 380 -10.46 -14.74 3.11
CA GLU A 380 -10.87 -13.35 3.00
C GLU A 380 -10.37 -12.74 1.68
N ARG A 381 -9.11 -12.96 1.32
CA ARG A 381 -8.57 -12.49 0.04
C ARG A 381 -9.23 -13.14 -1.18
N PHE A 382 -9.55 -14.42 -1.15
CA PHE A 382 -10.29 -15.07 -2.23
C PHE A 382 -11.70 -14.46 -2.38
N LEU A 383 -12.39 -14.22 -1.25
CA LEU A 383 -13.74 -13.65 -1.26
C LEU A 383 -13.75 -12.18 -1.71
N GLU A 384 -12.82 -11.36 -1.23
CA GLU A 384 -12.75 -9.96 -1.59
C GLU A 384 -12.11 -9.75 -2.96
N ASP A 385 -10.90 -10.29 -3.19
CA ASP A 385 -10.08 -9.94 -4.34
C ASP A 385 -10.61 -10.56 -5.63
N TYR A 386 -11.23 -11.74 -5.54
CA TYR A 386 -11.83 -12.37 -6.69
C TYR A 386 -13.36 -12.24 -6.70
N TYR A 387 -14.06 -12.89 -5.75
CA TYR A 387 -15.52 -12.96 -5.84
C TYR A 387 -16.17 -11.58 -5.78
N TYR A 388 -15.81 -10.76 -4.82
CA TYR A 388 -16.41 -9.42 -4.69
C TYR A 388 -15.92 -8.48 -5.80
N LEU A 389 -14.60 -8.24 -5.91
CA LEU A 389 -14.04 -7.23 -6.80
C LEU A 389 -14.08 -7.61 -8.29
N LYS A 390 -14.19 -8.89 -8.65
CA LYS A 390 -14.15 -9.33 -10.04
C LYS A 390 -15.48 -9.91 -10.56
N GLU A 391 -16.31 -10.49 -9.69
CA GLU A 391 -17.57 -11.11 -10.08
C GLU A 391 -18.78 -10.29 -9.63
N VAL A 392 -18.82 -9.84 -8.36
CA VAL A 392 -20.01 -9.22 -7.78
C VAL A 392 -20.13 -7.75 -8.16
N ILE A 393 -19.05 -6.97 -8.08
CA ILE A 393 -19.08 -5.51 -8.23
C ILE A 393 -19.56 -5.09 -9.61
N ASP A 394 -19.14 -5.78 -10.67
CA ASP A 394 -19.56 -5.48 -12.05
C ASP A 394 -21.05 -5.75 -12.25
N VAL A 395 -21.55 -6.87 -11.72
CA VAL A 395 -22.99 -7.20 -11.76
C VAL A 395 -23.80 -6.17 -10.98
N MET A 396 -23.33 -5.75 -9.82
CA MET A 396 -23.98 -4.70 -9.03
C MET A 396 -24.00 -3.37 -9.77
N ASN A 397 -22.90 -2.93 -10.34
CA ASN A 397 -22.81 -1.68 -11.10
C ASN A 397 -23.73 -1.68 -12.33
N ILE A 398 -23.81 -2.80 -13.08
CA ILE A 398 -24.74 -2.95 -14.18
C ILE A 398 -26.19 -2.87 -13.69
N THR A 399 -26.51 -3.54 -12.58
CA THR A 399 -27.85 -3.53 -11.98
C THR A 399 -28.24 -2.12 -11.56
N LEU A 400 -27.35 -1.38 -10.88
CA LEU A 400 -27.58 -0.01 -10.44
C LEU A 400 -27.80 0.93 -11.62
N LYS A 401 -26.99 0.84 -12.67
CA LYS A 401 -27.20 1.61 -13.92
C LYS A 401 -28.58 1.38 -14.53
N ASN A 402 -29.07 0.15 -14.55
CA ASN A 402 -30.40 -0.18 -15.03
C ASN A 402 -31.52 0.43 -14.18
N HIS A 403 -31.22 0.80 -12.93
CA HIS A 403 -32.15 1.49 -12.02
C HIS A 403 -31.91 3.00 -11.91
N GLY A 404 -31.03 3.57 -12.75
CA GLY A 404 -30.79 5.01 -12.82
C GLY A 404 -29.69 5.55 -11.89
N TYR A 405 -28.91 4.67 -11.27
CA TYR A 405 -27.73 5.04 -10.50
C TYR A 405 -26.48 4.89 -11.36
N GLU A 406 -25.49 5.75 -11.20
CA GLU A 406 -24.22 5.61 -11.94
C GLU A 406 -23.33 4.50 -11.33
N ASN A 407 -23.32 4.42 -10.02
CA ASN A 407 -22.54 3.42 -9.27
C ASN A 407 -23.07 3.26 -7.83
N VAL A 408 -22.41 2.40 -7.03
CA VAL A 408 -22.81 2.13 -5.65
C VAL A 408 -22.72 3.35 -4.72
N ASN A 409 -21.87 4.31 -5.04
CA ASN A 409 -21.71 5.52 -4.22
C ASN A 409 -22.92 6.48 -4.31
N ASP A 410 -23.77 6.29 -5.32
CA ASP A 410 -25.01 7.07 -5.48
C ASP A 410 -26.16 6.56 -4.59
N LEU A 411 -25.94 5.46 -3.88
CA LEU A 411 -26.88 4.95 -2.90
C LEU A 411 -26.72 5.73 -1.58
N ASP A 412 -27.79 6.40 -1.17
CA ASP A 412 -27.87 6.97 0.17
C ASP A 412 -27.83 5.82 1.21
N MET A 413 -26.72 5.66 1.90
CA MET A 413 -26.54 4.72 2.99
C MET A 413 -26.63 5.42 4.35
#